data_9e06cce2635a910a592e8e1ccb103de3
#
_entry.id   9e06cce2635a910a592e8e1ccb103de3
#
_cell.length_a   1.000
_cell.length_b   1.000
_cell.length_c   1.000
_cell.angle_alpha   90.00
_cell.angle_beta   90.00
_cell.angle_gamma   90.00
#
_symmetry.space_group_name_H-M   'P 1'
#
loop_
_entity.id
_entity.type
_entity.pdbx_description
1 polymer ?
#
loop_
_entity_poly.entity_id
_entity_poly.type
_entity_poly.pdbx_seq_one_letter_code
_entity_poly.pdbx_strand_id
1 'polypeptide(L)'
;MCSSRTHHSGRHTGHRTGHQTGRHTGHRPPGRSHRPVPRRRGFTLPEALLAIVVVGVGLAGLLIVFSTISRGSANPVLRQQMVAIAQELMEEISLKPYAAAANTAPVGCARDTYNDIGDYNGYSSTGICTIDGVAIAALSAFNLSASVVSGTLAGVAAAKSITVTVSQGGESLQLVGWRTDYAAP
;
A
#
# COMPACT_ATOMS: atom_id res chain seq x y z
N MET A 1 35.06 9.64 12.77
CA MET A 1 35.26 11.08 12.55
C MET A 1 33.94 11.73 12.80
N CYS A 2 33.75 12.24 13.99
CA CYS A 2 33.77 13.65 14.40
C CYS A 2 32.70 14.44 13.66
N SER A 3 31.74 15.10 14.28
CA SER A 3 31.90 16.11 15.30
C SER A 3 30.56 16.50 15.95
N SER A 4 30.58 16.56 17.25
CA SER A 4 29.72 17.30 18.17
C SER A 4 29.64 18.79 17.85
N ARG A 5 28.54 19.46 18.23
CA ARG A 5 28.61 20.77 18.91
C ARG A 5 27.37 21.07 19.73
N THR A 6 27.64 21.22 20.96
CA THR A 6 26.98 21.80 22.13
C THR A 6 26.88 23.33 22.08
N HIS A 7 26.10 23.85 23.08
CA HIS A 7 26.02 25.20 23.68
C HIS A 7 24.95 26.12 23.08
N HIS A 8 24.06 26.76 23.87
CA HIS A 8 24.42 27.70 24.93
C HIS A 8 23.26 27.94 25.93
N SER A 9 23.65 28.05 27.15
CA SER A 9 23.00 28.52 28.38
C SER A 9 22.79 30.05 28.30
N GLY A 10 21.70 30.54 28.94
CA GLY A 10 21.46 31.95 29.18
C GLY A 10 20.59 32.19 30.39
N ARG A 11 21.20 32.23 31.57
CA ARG A 11 20.66 32.78 32.84
C ARG A 11 20.61 34.33 32.73
N HIS A 12 19.53 34.95 33.13
CA HIS A 12 19.61 36.29 33.72
C HIS A 12 18.67 36.44 34.92
N THR A 13 19.29 36.54 36.05
CA THR A 13 18.81 37.08 37.32
C THR A 13 18.68 38.61 37.23
N GLY A 14 17.62 39.16 37.79
CA GLY A 14 17.44 40.59 37.94
C GLY A 14 16.55 40.93 39.14
N HIS A 15 17.15 41.01 40.30
CA HIS A 15 16.64 41.58 41.52
C HIS A 15 16.43 43.12 41.32
N ARG A 16 15.28 43.66 41.72
CA ARG A 16 15.21 45.03 42.18
C ARG A 16 14.07 45.21 43.22
N THR A 17 14.51 45.37 44.43
CA THR A 17 13.80 45.95 45.58
C THR A 17 13.53 47.40 45.33
N GLY A 18 12.32 47.84 45.58
CA GLY A 18 11.89 49.24 45.60
C GLY A 18 10.84 49.46 46.67
N HIS A 19 11.31 49.90 47.86
CA HIS A 19 10.49 50.44 48.91
C HIS A 19 9.88 51.79 48.49
N GLN A 20 8.59 51.96 48.56
CA GLN A 20 7.95 53.29 48.68
C GLN A 20 6.83 53.26 49.65
N THR A 21 7.05 53.95 50.75
CA THR A 21 6.13 54.42 51.74
C THR A 21 5.28 55.56 51.13
N GLY A 22 3.96 55.56 51.32
CA GLY A 22 3.19 56.73 50.97
C GLY A 22 1.68 56.60 51.06
N ARG A 23 1.12 57.07 52.16
CA ARG A 23 -0.16 57.71 52.38
C ARG A 23 -1.47 56.93 52.18
N HIS A 24 -2.08 56.65 53.32
CA HIS A 24 -3.51 56.38 53.47
C HIS A 24 -4.37 57.52 52.99
N THR A 25 -5.10 57.35 51.93
CA THR A 25 -6.32 58.10 51.61
C THR A 25 -7.45 57.08 51.50
N GLY A 26 -8.45 57.24 52.36
CA GLY A 26 -9.61 56.38 52.45
C GLY A 26 -10.40 56.38 51.12
N HIS A 27 -10.33 55.26 50.39
CA HIS A 27 -11.24 55.00 49.32
C HIS A 27 -12.28 53.96 49.74
N ARG A 28 -13.53 54.40 49.80
CA ARG A 28 -14.72 53.56 49.89
C ARG A 28 -14.67 52.51 48.79
N PRO A 29 -14.83 51.22 49.11
CA PRO A 29 -14.84 50.20 48.06
C PRO A 29 -16.07 50.35 47.16
N PRO A 30 -15.94 50.36 45.81
CA PRO A 30 -17.08 50.31 44.91
C PRO A 30 -17.80 48.97 45.10
N GLY A 31 -19.15 49.04 45.17
CA GLY A 31 -20.00 47.91 45.38
C GLY A 31 -19.67 46.78 44.39
N ARG A 32 -19.44 45.58 44.92
CA ARG A 32 -19.29 44.35 44.14
C ARG A 32 -20.57 44.16 43.33
N SER A 33 -20.53 44.47 42.06
CA SER A 33 -21.54 44.03 41.10
C SER A 33 -21.47 42.50 41.06
N HIS A 34 -22.44 41.84 41.64
CA HIS A 34 -22.64 40.41 41.47
C HIS A 34 -22.99 40.17 39.99
N ARG A 35 -22.01 39.80 39.17
CA ARG A 35 -22.27 39.24 37.87
C ARG A 35 -23.05 37.95 38.06
N PRO A 36 -24.24 37.80 37.45
CA PRO A 36 -25.00 36.56 37.56
C PRO A 36 -24.17 35.44 36.93
N VAL A 37 -23.81 34.47 37.73
CA VAL A 37 -23.14 33.23 37.27
C VAL A 37 -24.15 32.53 36.35
N PRO A 38 -23.81 32.27 35.08
CA PRO A 38 -24.72 31.56 34.17
C PRO A 38 -25.04 30.19 34.78
N ARG A 39 -26.30 29.95 35.10
CA ARG A 39 -26.78 28.65 35.55
C ARG A 39 -26.44 27.65 34.45
N ARG A 40 -25.48 26.77 34.69
CA ARG A 40 -25.22 25.61 33.85
C ARG A 40 -26.50 24.76 33.85
N ARG A 41 -27.19 24.74 32.72
CA ARG A 41 -28.31 23.83 32.52
C ARG A 41 -27.74 22.42 32.50
N GLY A 42 -28.11 21.58 33.45
CA GLY A 42 -27.79 20.17 33.46
C GLY A 42 -28.56 19.45 32.35
N PHE A 43 -27.98 18.43 31.79
CA PHE A 43 -28.65 17.54 30.83
C PHE A 43 -29.87 16.87 31.49
N THR A 44 -30.96 16.83 30.78
CA THR A 44 -32.14 16.06 31.24
C THR A 44 -31.96 14.59 30.95
N LEU A 45 -32.56 13.73 31.76
CA LEU A 45 -32.49 12.28 31.62
C LEU A 45 -32.91 11.80 30.19
N PRO A 46 -34.02 12.30 29.59
CA PRO A 46 -34.41 11.94 28.23
C PRO A 46 -33.42 12.41 27.18
N GLU A 47 -32.75 13.54 27.38
CA GLU A 47 -31.73 14.06 26.46
C GLU A 47 -30.47 13.17 26.45
N ALA A 48 -30.07 12.66 27.64
CA ALA A 48 -28.98 11.70 27.77
C ALA A 48 -29.31 10.36 27.09
N LEU A 49 -30.54 9.87 27.22
CA LEU A 49 -30.99 8.65 26.53
C LEU A 49 -30.97 8.81 25.02
N LEU A 50 -31.49 9.95 24.52
CA LEU A 50 -31.51 10.24 23.09
C LEU A 50 -30.10 10.37 22.53
N ALA A 51 -29.18 11.00 23.25
CA ALA A 51 -27.78 11.13 22.87
C ALA A 51 -27.10 9.73 22.75
N ILE A 52 -27.33 8.81 23.71
CA ILE A 52 -26.77 7.46 23.68
C ILE A 52 -27.29 6.69 22.47
N VAL A 53 -28.58 6.79 22.15
CA VAL A 53 -29.16 6.14 20.98
C VAL A 53 -28.56 6.66 19.68
N VAL A 54 -28.44 7.99 19.51
CA VAL A 54 -27.86 8.60 18.32
C VAL A 54 -26.40 8.20 18.14
N VAL A 55 -25.61 8.24 19.23
CA VAL A 55 -24.19 7.81 19.20
C VAL A 55 -24.10 6.33 18.90
N GLY A 56 -24.95 5.48 19.49
CA GLY A 56 -24.97 4.04 19.23
C GLY A 56 -25.23 3.70 17.76
N VAL A 57 -26.24 4.33 17.15
CA VAL A 57 -26.55 4.15 15.72
C VAL A 57 -25.41 4.66 14.83
N GLY A 58 -24.83 5.81 15.18
CA GLY A 58 -23.68 6.37 14.44
C GLY A 58 -22.45 5.45 14.48
N LEU A 59 -22.12 4.92 15.64
CA LEU A 59 -21.00 3.97 15.79
C LEU A 59 -21.26 2.65 15.07
N ALA A 60 -22.49 2.13 15.10
CA ALA A 60 -22.85 0.92 14.35
C ALA A 60 -22.64 1.12 12.83
N GLY A 61 -23.03 2.27 12.29
CA GLY A 61 -22.79 2.63 10.89
C GLY A 61 -21.31 2.68 10.53
N LEU A 62 -20.50 3.29 11.38
CA LEU A 62 -19.04 3.34 11.19
C LEU A 62 -18.40 1.93 11.19
N LEU A 63 -18.82 1.05 12.13
CA LEU A 63 -18.31 -0.32 12.20
C LEU A 63 -18.61 -1.14 10.94
N ILE A 64 -19.78 -0.94 10.32
CA ILE A 64 -20.13 -1.58 9.05
C ILE A 64 -19.18 -1.13 7.94
N VAL A 65 -18.91 0.18 7.83
CA VAL A 65 -17.98 0.72 6.82
C VAL A 65 -16.57 0.17 7.04
N PHE A 66 -16.06 0.17 8.27
CA PHE A 66 -14.74 -0.39 8.58
C PHE A 66 -14.65 -1.89 8.26
N SER A 67 -15.70 -2.67 8.54
CA SER A 67 -15.72 -4.10 8.22
C SER A 67 -15.68 -4.35 6.71
N THR A 68 -16.33 -3.51 5.91
CA THR A 68 -16.33 -3.61 4.46
C THR A 68 -14.95 -3.28 3.87
N ILE A 69 -14.28 -2.24 4.37
CA ILE A 69 -12.92 -1.87 3.96
C ILE A 69 -11.92 -2.98 4.32
N SER A 70 -12.04 -3.56 5.51
CA SER A 70 -11.14 -4.63 5.97
C SER A 70 -11.31 -5.94 5.20
N ARG A 71 -12.51 -6.24 4.71
CA ARG A 71 -12.77 -7.43 3.88
C ARG A 71 -12.31 -7.25 2.43
N GLY A 72 -12.26 -6.00 1.94
CA GLY A 72 -11.72 -5.67 0.62
C GLY A 72 -10.20 -5.56 0.57
N SER A 73 -9.52 -5.63 1.70
CA SER A 73 -8.05 -5.70 1.76
C SER A 73 -7.62 -7.13 1.47
N ALA A 74 -7.49 -7.49 0.19
CA ALA A 74 -6.71 -8.64 -0.23
C ALA A 74 -5.41 -8.65 0.60
N ASN A 75 -5.03 -9.81 1.12
CA ASN A 75 -3.82 -9.94 1.94
C ASN A 75 -2.64 -9.25 1.21
N PRO A 76 -2.12 -8.12 1.70
CA PRO A 76 -1.13 -7.34 0.96
C PRO A 76 0.16 -8.13 0.70
N VAL A 77 0.48 -9.07 1.58
CA VAL A 77 1.63 -9.98 1.42
C VAL A 77 1.40 -10.91 0.24
N LEU A 78 0.22 -11.52 0.13
CA LEU A 78 -0.14 -12.38 -0.99
C LEU A 78 -0.04 -11.62 -2.31
N ARG A 79 -0.59 -10.40 -2.36
CA ARG A 79 -0.55 -9.58 -3.57
C ARG A 79 0.88 -9.19 -3.97
N GLN A 80 1.74 -8.87 -3.00
CA GLN A 80 3.16 -8.59 -3.25
C GLN A 80 3.89 -9.83 -3.79
N GLN A 81 3.60 -11.02 -3.26
CA GLN A 81 4.15 -12.27 -3.77
C GLN A 81 3.70 -12.52 -5.22
N MET A 82 2.42 -12.35 -5.52
CA MET A 82 1.90 -12.51 -6.88
C MET A 82 2.56 -11.54 -7.86
N VAL A 83 2.77 -10.28 -7.46
CA VAL A 83 3.46 -9.27 -8.27
C VAL A 83 4.90 -9.70 -8.53
N ALA A 84 5.63 -10.13 -7.50
CA ALA A 84 7.01 -10.58 -7.63
C ALA A 84 7.15 -11.78 -8.59
N ILE A 85 6.28 -12.77 -8.45
CA ILE A 85 6.25 -13.95 -9.34
C ILE A 85 5.95 -13.54 -10.79
N ALA A 86 4.97 -12.65 -10.98
CA ALA A 86 4.61 -12.18 -12.33
C ALA A 86 5.74 -11.37 -12.97
N GLN A 87 6.43 -10.53 -12.20
CA GLN A 87 7.55 -9.73 -12.68
C GLN A 87 8.74 -10.62 -13.06
N GLU A 88 9.08 -11.59 -12.24
CA GLU A 88 10.18 -12.53 -12.51
C GLU A 88 9.98 -13.26 -13.85
N LEU A 89 8.78 -13.83 -14.09
CA LEU A 89 8.49 -14.49 -15.35
C LEU A 89 8.45 -13.48 -16.52
N MET A 90 7.91 -12.28 -16.33
CA MET A 90 7.88 -11.23 -17.36
C MET A 90 9.31 -10.81 -17.76
N GLU A 91 10.21 -10.68 -16.80
CA GLU A 91 11.62 -10.38 -17.05
C GLU A 91 12.31 -11.51 -17.78
N GLU A 92 12.08 -12.77 -17.36
CA GLU A 92 12.60 -13.96 -18.03
C GLU A 92 12.19 -13.97 -19.52
N ILE A 93 10.91 -13.76 -19.82
CA ILE A 93 10.38 -13.68 -21.18
C ILE A 93 10.99 -12.52 -21.95
N SER A 94 11.10 -11.36 -21.32
CA SER A 94 11.60 -10.12 -21.96
C SER A 94 13.07 -10.21 -22.35
N LEU A 95 13.84 -11.07 -21.73
CA LEU A 95 15.25 -11.31 -22.09
C LEU A 95 15.43 -12.23 -23.30
N LYS A 96 14.36 -12.93 -23.72
CA LYS A 96 14.45 -13.84 -24.86
C LYS A 96 14.37 -13.10 -26.21
N PRO A 97 14.97 -13.63 -27.26
CA PRO A 97 14.84 -13.13 -28.64
C PRO A 97 13.36 -13.00 -29.07
N TYR A 98 13.09 -12.03 -29.94
CA TYR A 98 11.77 -11.85 -30.55
C TYR A 98 11.48 -12.89 -31.64
N ALA A 99 12.50 -13.19 -32.46
CA ALA A 99 12.41 -14.13 -33.57
C ALA A 99 12.28 -15.57 -33.06
N ALA A 100 11.33 -16.31 -33.63
CA ALA A 100 11.12 -17.71 -33.28
C ALA A 100 12.30 -18.57 -33.72
N ALA A 101 12.72 -19.50 -32.87
CA ALA A 101 13.75 -20.47 -33.14
C ALA A 101 13.28 -21.90 -32.76
N ALA A 102 13.82 -22.92 -33.40
CA ALA A 102 13.50 -24.30 -33.05
C ALA A 102 14.03 -24.62 -31.65
N ASN A 103 13.21 -25.27 -30.84
CA ASN A 103 13.59 -25.74 -29.51
C ASN A 103 13.12 -27.20 -29.29
N THR A 104 13.52 -27.76 -28.16
CA THR A 104 12.99 -29.05 -27.67
C THR A 104 11.92 -28.74 -26.62
N ALA A 105 10.78 -29.42 -26.67
CA ALA A 105 9.73 -29.27 -25.68
C ALA A 105 10.26 -29.55 -24.28
N PRO A 106 9.96 -28.65 -23.30
CA PRO A 106 10.39 -28.81 -21.91
C PRO A 106 9.66 -29.97 -21.22
N VAL A 107 10.23 -30.46 -20.13
CA VAL A 107 9.58 -31.46 -19.29
C VAL A 107 8.90 -30.83 -18.09
N GLY A 108 7.63 -31.14 -17.90
CA GLY A 108 6.86 -30.65 -16.76
C GLY A 108 6.72 -29.12 -16.76
N CYS A 109 7.16 -28.46 -15.69
CA CYS A 109 7.12 -26.98 -15.56
C CYS A 109 8.46 -26.31 -15.90
N ALA A 110 9.45 -27.05 -16.45
CA ALA A 110 10.71 -26.49 -16.87
C ALA A 110 10.56 -25.51 -18.04
N ARG A 111 11.50 -24.58 -18.17
CA ARG A 111 11.57 -23.57 -19.23
C ARG A 111 13.01 -23.39 -19.76
N ASP A 112 13.89 -24.28 -19.36
CA ASP A 112 15.32 -24.30 -19.71
C ASP A 112 15.58 -24.40 -21.21
N THR A 113 14.67 -25.05 -21.94
CA THR A 113 14.73 -25.21 -23.39
C THR A 113 14.08 -24.03 -24.16
N TYR A 114 13.39 -23.12 -23.49
CA TYR A 114 12.74 -21.96 -24.14
C TYR A 114 13.79 -20.98 -24.63
N ASN A 115 13.80 -20.72 -25.93
CA ASN A 115 14.83 -19.91 -26.59
C ASN A 115 14.32 -18.63 -27.23
N ASP A 116 12.99 -18.47 -27.37
CA ASP A 116 12.36 -17.24 -27.85
C ASP A 116 11.09 -16.89 -27.03
N ILE A 117 10.56 -15.67 -27.23
CA ILE A 117 9.37 -15.22 -26.48
C ILE A 117 8.10 -16.00 -26.84
N GLY A 118 8.02 -16.61 -28.00
CA GLY A 118 6.87 -17.38 -28.47
C GLY A 118 6.71 -18.71 -27.75
N ASP A 119 7.79 -19.26 -27.25
CA ASP A 119 7.82 -20.54 -26.51
C ASP A 119 6.99 -20.49 -25.22
N TYR A 120 6.84 -19.28 -24.65
CA TYR A 120 6.04 -19.09 -23.45
C TYR A 120 4.53 -19.03 -23.73
N ASN A 121 4.12 -19.04 -24.99
CA ASN A 121 2.69 -19.04 -25.30
C ASN A 121 2.02 -20.35 -24.90
N GLY A 122 1.06 -20.25 -23.97
CA GLY A 122 0.38 -21.42 -23.40
C GLY A 122 1.11 -22.08 -22.22
N TYR A 123 2.24 -21.50 -21.76
CA TYR A 123 2.87 -21.98 -20.54
C TYR A 123 1.89 -21.93 -19.35
N SER A 124 1.85 -23.02 -18.57
CA SER A 124 1.05 -23.07 -17.34
C SER A 124 1.70 -24.04 -16.33
N SER A 125 1.64 -23.67 -15.05
CA SER A 125 2.09 -24.53 -13.96
C SER A 125 1.17 -24.42 -12.75
N THR A 126 0.98 -25.54 -12.05
CA THR A 126 0.43 -25.59 -10.71
C THR A 126 1.61 -25.68 -9.74
N GLY A 127 1.72 -24.68 -8.86
CA GLY A 127 2.98 -24.41 -8.15
C GLY A 127 3.96 -23.62 -9.02
N ILE A 128 4.92 -22.96 -8.37
CA ILE A 128 6.00 -22.26 -9.05
C ILE A 128 7.22 -23.14 -9.10
N CYS A 129 7.87 -23.17 -10.27
CA CYS A 129 9.09 -23.94 -10.50
C CYS A 129 10.24 -23.00 -10.88
N THR A 130 11.46 -23.44 -10.60
CA THR A 130 12.68 -22.86 -11.18
C THR A 130 12.69 -23.05 -12.70
N ILE A 131 13.62 -22.41 -13.40
CA ILE A 131 13.79 -22.58 -14.86
C ILE A 131 14.05 -24.05 -15.25
N ASP A 132 14.73 -24.79 -14.40
CA ASP A 132 15.07 -26.22 -14.59
C ASP A 132 13.92 -27.18 -14.20
N GLY A 133 12.75 -26.64 -13.84
CA GLY A 133 11.57 -27.43 -13.50
C GLY A 133 11.53 -27.98 -12.07
N VAL A 134 12.39 -27.49 -11.16
CA VAL A 134 12.35 -27.86 -9.74
C VAL A 134 11.26 -27.07 -9.02
N ALA A 135 10.31 -27.79 -8.41
CA ALA A 135 9.20 -27.15 -7.69
C ALA A 135 9.67 -26.42 -6.43
N ILE A 136 9.20 -25.20 -6.23
CA ILE A 136 9.44 -24.40 -5.03
C ILE A 136 8.31 -24.66 -4.03
N ALA A 137 8.58 -25.49 -3.02
CA ALA A 137 7.58 -25.98 -2.07
C ALA A 137 6.78 -24.85 -1.39
N ALA A 138 7.44 -23.73 -1.05
CA ALA A 138 6.80 -22.56 -0.42
C ALA A 138 5.79 -21.86 -1.33
N LEU A 139 5.85 -22.08 -2.66
CA LEU A 139 5.01 -21.45 -3.68
C LEU A 139 4.07 -22.43 -4.38
N SER A 140 3.85 -23.61 -3.78
CA SER A 140 3.02 -24.68 -4.35
C SER A 140 1.53 -24.33 -4.50
N ALA A 141 1.05 -23.34 -3.73
CA ALA A 141 -0.35 -22.91 -3.77
C ALA A 141 -0.65 -21.90 -4.90
N PHE A 142 0.38 -21.40 -5.59
CA PHE A 142 0.20 -20.47 -6.70
C PHE A 142 0.03 -21.23 -8.02
N ASN A 143 -0.77 -20.65 -8.92
CA ASN A 143 -0.81 -21.06 -10.32
C ASN A 143 -0.23 -19.93 -11.16
N LEU A 144 0.55 -20.31 -12.18
CA LEU A 144 1.22 -19.38 -13.07
C LEU A 144 0.92 -19.76 -14.51
N SER A 145 0.60 -18.76 -15.33
CA SER A 145 0.44 -18.97 -16.78
C SER A 145 0.95 -17.78 -17.57
N ALA A 146 1.38 -18.05 -18.78
CA ALA A 146 1.80 -17.03 -19.73
C ALA A 146 1.11 -17.23 -21.10
N SER A 147 0.80 -16.12 -21.74
CA SER A 147 0.28 -16.06 -23.10
C SER A 147 1.04 -15.01 -23.89
N VAL A 148 1.46 -15.38 -25.10
CA VAL A 148 2.17 -14.49 -26.03
C VAL A 148 1.40 -14.44 -27.33
N VAL A 149 0.87 -13.26 -27.68
CA VAL A 149 0.01 -13.07 -28.85
C VAL A 149 0.60 -11.98 -29.74
N SER A 150 0.71 -12.30 -31.06
CA SER A 150 1.11 -11.32 -32.06
C SER A 150 0.03 -10.24 -32.22
N GLY A 151 0.46 -8.99 -32.36
CA GLY A 151 -0.46 -7.86 -32.47
C GLY A 151 0.23 -6.61 -33.03
N THR A 152 -0.44 -5.48 -32.96
CA THR A 152 0.08 -4.18 -33.38
C THR A 152 0.13 -3.24 -32.19
N LEU A 153 1.27 -2.62 -31.96
CA LEU A 153 1.46 -1.63 -30.89
C LEU A 153 1.79 -0.26 -31.51
N ALA A 154 0.91 0.72 -31.32
CA ALA A 154 1.12 2.10 -31.79
C ALA A 154 1.56 2.19 -33.28
N GLY A 155 0.99 1.35 -34.16
CA GLY A 155 1.34 1.32 -35.58
C GLY A 155 2.50 0.38 -35.96
N VAL A 156 3.18 -0.21 -34.99
CA VAL A 156 4.22 -1.23 -35.20
C VAL A 156 3.56 -2.60 -35.33
N ALA A 157 3.54 -3.17 -36.56
CA ALA A 157 2.89 -4.46 -36.80
C ALA A 157 3.65 -5.65 -36.24
N ALA A 158 4.99 -5.57 -36.17
CA ALA A 158 5.83 -6.60 -35.56
C ALA A 158 5.88 -6.41 -34.03
N ALA A 159 4.75 -6.67 -33.35
CA ALA A 159 4.64 -6.59 -31.91
C ALA A 159 4.03 -7.88 -31.34
N LYS A 160 4.42 -8.25 -30.13
CA LYS A 160 3.81 -9.34 -29.36
C LYS A 160 3.41 -8.81 -28.00
N SER A 161 2.17 -9.07 -27.59
CA SER A 161 1.72 -8.85 -26.21
C SER A 161 2.04 -10.08 -25.38
N ILE A 162 2.56 -9.87 -24.19
CA ILE A 162 2.89 -10.90 -23.21
C ILE A 162 1.98 -10.68 -22.03
N THR A 163 1.18 -11.67 -21.69
CA THR A 163 0.31 -11.61 -20.50
C THR A 163 0.74 -12.71 -19.53
N VAL A 164 1.20 -12.34 -18.36
CA VAL A 164 1.52 -13.26 -17.27
C VAL A 164 0.40 -13.18 -16.25
N THR A 165 -0.16 -14.33 -15.89
CA THR A 165 -1.24 -14.42 -14.90
C THR A 165 -0.78 -15.30 -13.73
N VAL A 166 -0.89 -14.78 -12.52
CA VAL A 166 -0.64 -15.49 -11.27
C VAL A 166 -1.93 -15.54 -10.48
N SER A 167 -2.27 -16.70 -9.93
CA SER A 167 -3.47 -16.86 -9.10
C SER A 167 -3.22 -17.72 -7.87
N GLN A 168 -3.93 -17.43 -6.77
CA GLN A 168 -3.97 -18.23 -5.55
C GLN A 168 -5.26 -17.97 -4.78
N GLY A 169 -5.95 -19.04 -4.34
CA GLY A 169 -7.07 -18.93 -3.40
C GLY A 169 -8.24 -18.06 -3.87
N GLY A 170 -8.49 -17.96 -5.19
CA GLY A 170 -9.53 -17.10 -5.77
C GLY A 170 -9.07 -15.66 -6.11
N GLU A 171 -7.87 -15.27 -5.68
CA GLU A 171 -7.24 -14.02 -6.12
C GLU A 171 -6.47 -14.26 -7.42
N SER A 172 -6.44 -13.26 -8.29
CA SER A 172 -5.72 -13.30 -9.56
C SER A 172 -5.10 -11.95 -9.87
N LEU A 173 -3.90 -11.98 -10.44
CA LEU A 173 -3.16 -10.80 -10.90
C LEU A 173 -2.65 -11.06 -12.31
N GLN A 174 -2.83 -10.07 -13.18
CA GLN A 174 -2.29 -10.09 -14.53
C GLN A 174 -1.27 -8.96 -14.70
N LEU A 175 -0.13 -9.30 -15.31
CA LEU A 175 0.89 -8.36 -15.76
C LEU A 175 0.97 -8.44 -17.28
N VAL A 176 0.84 -7.30 -17.95
CA VAL A 176 0.88 -7.23 -19.42
C VAL A 176 2.11 -6.43 -19.84
N GLY A 177 2.90 -7.00 -20.74
CA GLY A 177 4.04 -6.38 -21.38
C GLY A 177 3.94 -6.44 -22.92
N TRP A 178 4.78 -5.69 -23.59
CA TRP A 178 4.89 -5.70 -25.04
C TRP A 178 6.34 -5.81 -25.50
N ARG A 179 6.56 -6.61 -26.54
CA ARG A 179 7.85 -6.67 -27.23
C ARG A 179 7.61 -6.36 -28.71
N THR A 180 8.48 -5.52 -29.25
CA THR A 180 8.52 -5.21 -30.68
C THR A 180 9.82 -5.69 -31.28
N ASP A 181 9.80 -6.02 -32.54
CA ASP A 181 10.99 -6.38 -33.33
C ASP A 181 11.70 -5.11 -33.82
N TYR A 182 12.07 -4.25 -32.87
CA TYR A 182 12.67 -2.93 -33.20
C TYR A 182 14.14 -3.02 -33.66
N ALA A 183 14.82 -4.12 -33.34
CA ALA A 183 16.25 -4.32 -33.57
C ALA A 183 16.54 -5.45 -34.54
N ALA A 184 15.57 -5.89 -35.37
CA ALA A 184 15.88 -6.78 -36.47
C ALA A 184 16.64 -5.98 -37.55
N PRO A 185 17.89 -6.38 -37.88
CA PRO A 185 18.65 -5.72 -38.94
C PRO A 185 18.01 -5.90 -40.31
#